data_863ca7e3c5a82686560b51fd33a3a468
#
_entry.id   863ca7e3c5a82686560b51fd33a3a468
#
_cell.length_a   1.000
_cell.length_b   1.000
_cell.length_c   1.000
_cell.angle_alpha   90.00
_cell.angle_beta   90.00
_cell.angle_gamma   90.00
#
_symmetry.space_group_name_H-M   'P 1'
#
loop_
_entity.id
_entity.type
_entity.pdbx_description
1 polymer ?
#
loop_
_entity_poly.entity_id
_entity_poly.type
_entity_poly.pdbx_seq_one_letter_code
_entity_poly.pdbx_strand_id
1 'polypeptide(L)'
;DTKRYMDECIEFTRKQAEDGYFMAEDIAQQSIDECEKHIKNDKSVLVDEFESRIKSLGLSDSEKKTVVETNKKHFEEYYIPALKSAKSALESLKKSGKNEEGLCGYGKIGKKYYSAIVKDKTSSSMTPEELKSYLTNSFTKVGMSMSNVSQDDLSKFQDYKPDFKDADEVLEFLIENIEEDFPTPVTTSYTADYMSDSSKSDNVGAYYVQGRIDDTSINIIKINPDFANKGMTQMYTTLAHEGYPGHLYQFTASNANKDIPNVRKILSF
;
A
#
# COMPACT_ATOMS: atom_id res chain seq x y z
N ASP A 1 -16.35 13.74 11.90
CA ASP A 1 -15.58 14.30 10.77
C ASP A 1 -15.63 13.46 9.50
N THR A 2 -15.72 12.11 9.59
CA THR A 2 -15.77 11.22 8.41
C THR A 2 -16.91 11.57 7.44
N LYS A 3 -18.11 11.80 7.97
CA LYS A 3 -19.25 12.15 7.11
C LYS A 3 -19.05 13.48 6.39
N ARG A 4 -18.59 14.51 7.10
CA ARG A 4 -18.30 15.83 6.52
C ARG A 4 -17.24 15.72 5.42
N TYR A 5 -16.14 15.02 5.68
CA TYR A 5 -15.08 14.80 4.70
C TYR A 5 -15.61 14.08 3.44
N MET A 6 -16.43 13.05 3.63
CA MET A 6 -17.05 12.34 2.50
C MET A 6 -17.99 13.23 1.69
N ASP A 7 -18.81 14.05 2.38
CA ASP A 7 -19.73 14.98 1.71
C ASP A 7 -18.94 16.03 0.88
N GLU A 8 -17.83 16.56 1.39
CA GLU A 8 -16.91 17.46 0.67
C GLU A 8 -16.27 16.77 -0.55
N CYS A 9 -15.82 15.52 -0.40
CA CYS A 9 -15.31 14.72 -1.53
C CYS A 9 -16.38 14.48 -2.61
N ILE A 10 -17.62 14.21 -2.22
CA ILE A 10 -18.73 14.00 -3.14
C ILE A 10 -19.02 15.29 -3.91
N GLU A 11 -19.07 16.44 -3.23
CA GLU A 11 -19.28 17.75 -3.87
C GLU A 11 -18.19 18.05 -4.89
N PHE A 12 -16.92 17.84 -4.50
CA PHE A 12 -15.78 18.01 -5.40
C PHE A 12 -15.89 17.09 -6.64
N THR A 13 -16.24 15.81 -6.42
CA THR A 13 -16.41 14.84 -7.52
C THR A 13 -17.52 15.22 -8.46
N ARG A 14 -18.65 15.75 -7.96
CA ARG A 14 -19.75 16.27 -8.78
C ARG A 14 -19.28 17.43 -9.66
N LYS A 15 -18.56 18.37 -9.08
CA LYS A 15 -18.00 19.50 -9.83
C LYS A 15 -17.01 19.05 -10.89
N GLN A 16 -16.13 18.09 -10.58
CA GLN A 16 -15.25 17.49 -11.59
C GLN A 16 -16.04 16.83 -12.74
N ALA A 17 -17.14 16.15 -12.42
CA ALA A 17 -18.00 15.53 -13.44
C ALA A 17 -18.67 16.57 -14.35
N GLU A 18 -19.14 17.69 -13.78
CA GLU A 18 -19.70 18.83 -14.54
C GLU A 18 -18.65 19.44 -15.48
N ASP A 19 -17.40 19.55 -15.04
CA ASP A 19 -16.27 20.03 -15.83
C ASP A 19 -15.74 18.99 -16.86
N GLY A 20 -16.31 17.77 -16.88
CA GLY A 20 -15.92 16.70 -17.82
C GLY A 20 -14.73 15.85 -17.37
N TYR A 21 -14.32 15.93 -16.10
CA TYR A 21 -13.18 15.20 -15.53
C TYR A 21 -13.61 14.05 -14.62
N PHE A 22 -14.67 13.35 -14.95
CA PHE A 22 -15.08 12.19 -14.18
C PHE A 22 -14.34 10.92 -14.66
N MET A 23 -14.17 9.96 -13.75
CA MET A 23 -13.53 8.68 -14.02
C MET A 23 -14.31 7.85 -15.06
N ALA A 24 -13.63 6.90 -15.70
CA ALA A 24 -14.27 5.93 -16.60
C ALA A 24 -15.35 5.09 -15.88
N GLU A 25 -16.33 4.59 -16.63
CA GLU A 25 -17.50 3.90 -16.07
C GLU A 25 -17.11 2.63 -15.28
N ASP A 26 -16.14 1.88 -15.75
CA ASP A 26 -15.61 0.68 -15.08
C ASP A 26 -14.91 1.00 -13.77
N ILE A 27 -14.17 2.10 -13.70
CA ILE A 27 -13.51 2.57 -12.47
C ILE A 27 -14.56 3.06 -11.45
N ALA A 28 -15.59 3.77 -11.93
CA ALA A 28 -16.70 4.15 -11.07
C ALA A 28 -17.44 2.92 -10.52
N GLN A 29 -17.63 1.88 -11.33
CA GLN A 29 -18.24 0.63 -10.88
C GLN A 29 -17.40 -0.07 -9.81
N GLN A 30 -16.09 -0.20 -10.01
CA GLN A 30 -15.19 -0.77 -8.99
C GLN A 30 -15.28 -0.02 -7.66
N SER A 31 -15.34 1.31 -7.70
CA SER A 31 -15.50 2.14 -6.50
C SER A 31 -16.86 1.95 -5.82
N ILE A 32 -17.94 1.74 -6.59
CA ILE A 32 -19.27 1.41 -6.10
C ILE A 32 -19.26 0.04 -5.42
N ASP A 33 -18.67 -0.95 -6.05
CA ASP A 33 -18.58 -2.33 -5.55
C ASP A 33 -17.78 -2.39 -4.25
N GLU A 34 -16.70 -1.61 -4.15
CA GLU A 34 -15.89 -1.51 -2.92
C GLU A 34 -16.69 -0.84 -1.78
N CYS A 35 -17.43 0.25 -2.07
CA CYS A 35 -18.34 0.81 -1.08
C CYS A 35 -19.37 -0.22 -0.61
N GLU A 36 -19.95 -0.98 -1.53
CA GLU A 36 -20.96 -1.99 -1.21
C GLU A 36 -20.40 -3.13 -0.37
N LYS A 37 -19.20 -3.60 -0.66
CA LYS A 37 -18.48 -4.59 0.11
C LYS A 37 -18.29 -4.15 1.56
N HIS A 38 -17.83 -2.91 1.77
CA HIS A 38 -17.66 -2.36 3.12
C HIS A 38 -18.99 -2.12 3.85
N ILE A 39 -20.06 -1.74 3.15
CA ILE A 39 -21.40 -1.57 3.75
C ILE A 39 -21.98 -2.92 4.21
N LYS A 40 -21.73 -4.00 3.48
CA LYS A 40 -22.23 -5.35 3.78
C LYS A 40 -21.37 -6.11 4.79
N ASN A 41 -20.15 -5.67 5.02
CA ASN A 41 -19.21 -6.36 5.88
C ASN A 41 -19.46 -6.02 7.35
N ASP A 42 -20.13 -6.91 8.06
CA ASP A 42 -20.36 -6.84 9.52
C ASP A 42 -19.06 -7.06 10.35
N LYS A 43 -18.01 -7.59 9.73
CA LYS A 43 -16.66 -7.79 10.31
C LYS A 43 -15.67 -6.77 9.78
N SER A 44 -15.98 -5.49 9.95
CA SER A 44 -15.09 -4.42 9.50
C SER A 44 -13.79 -4.37 10.30
N VAL A 45 -12.67 -4.20 9.59
CA VAL A 45 -11.34 -3.92 10.19
C VAL A 45 -11.42 -2.80 11.22
N LEU A 46 -12.20 -1.74 10.94
CA LEU A 46 -12.39 -0.61 11.85
C LEU A 46 -13.11 -0.96 13.15
N VAL A 47 -13.79 -2.09 13.21
CA VAL A 47 -14.46 -2.60 14.42
C VAL A 47 -13.65 -3.71 15.06
N ASP A 48 -13.29 -4.74 14.32
CA ASP A 48 -12.64 -5.95 14.86
C ASP A 48 -11.19 -5.71 15.28
N GLU A 49 -10.41 -5.04 14.45
CA GLU A 49 -9.03 -4.65 14.79
C GLU A 49 -9.00 -3.65 15.95
N PHE A 50 -9.93 -2.70 15.97
CA PHE A 50 -10.06 -1.76 17.06
C PHE A 50 -10.36 -2.48 18.38
N GLU A 51 -11.33 -3.41 18.39
CA GLU A 51 -11.65 -4.22 19.58
C GLU A 51 -10.45 -5.05 20.04
N SER A 52 -9.73 -5.66 19.11
CA SER A 52 -8.53 -6.45 19.41
C SER A 52 -7.44 -5.59 20.07
N ARG A 53 -7.18 -4.40 19.53
CA ARG A 53 -6.17 -3.46 20.08
C ARG A 53 -6.57 -2.94 21.45
N ILE A 54 -7.85 -2.64 21.68
CA ILE A 54 -8.34 -2.18 22.98
C ILE A 54 -8.15 -3.27 24.07
N LYS A 55 -8.28 -4.56 23.72
CA LYS A 55 -8.05 -5.67 24.67
C LYS A 55 -6.63 -5.67 25.27
N SER A 56 -5.62 -5.26 24.50
CA SER A 56 -4.22 -5.24 24.92
C SER A 56 -3.84 -4.01 25.78
N LEU A 57 -4.70 -3.00 25.87
CA LEU A 57 -4.43 -1.81 26.66
C LEU A 57 -4.67 -2.03 28.17
N GLY A 58 -3.95 -1.30 28.99
CA GLY A 58 -4.07 -1.32 30.46
C GLY A 58 -5.34 -0.64 31.03
N LEU A 59 -6.44 -0.61 30.27
CA LEU A 59 -7.73 -0.07 30.68
C LEU A 59 -8.52 -1.11 31.52
N SER A 60 -9.41 -0.63 32.39
CA SER A 60 -10.37 -1.50 33.08
C SER A 60 -11.37 -2.13 32.09
N ASP A 61 -11.98 -3.25 32.45
CA ASP A 61 -12.96 -3.93 31.59
C ASP A 61 -14.17 -3.04 31.26
N SER A 62 -14.59 -2.20 32.19
CA SER A 62 -15.68 -1.23 31.98
C SER A 62 -15.30 -0.18 30.95
N GLU A 63 -14.07 0.37 31.02
CA GLU A 63 -13.58 1.34 30.03
C GLU A 63 -13.41 0.70 28.65
N LYS A 64 -12.82 -0.49 28.58
CA LYS A 64 -12.71 -1.26 27.33
C LYS A 64 -14.06 -1.45 26.67
N LYS A 65 -15.04 -1.91 27.42
CA LYS A 65 -16.41 -2.11 26.93
C LYS A 65 -17.02 -0.81 26.40
N THR A 66 -16.92 0.28 27.16
CA THR A 66 -17.46 1.58 26.76
C THR A 66 -16.82 2.09 25.46
N VAL A 67 -15.51 1.99 25.33
CA VAL A 67 -14.78 2.46 24.13
C VAL A 67 -15.15 1.61 22.90
N VAL A 68 -15.24 0.29 23.05
CA VAL A 68 -15.64 -0.62 21.95
C VAL A 68 -17.08 -0.35 21.49
N GLU A 69 -18.02 -0.23 22.43
CA GLU A 69 -19.43 0.09 22.12
C GLU A 69 -19.57 1.47 21.44
N THR A 70 -18.79 2.45 21.89
CA THR A 70 -18.76 3.79 21.28
C THR A 70 -18.22 3.73 19.85
N ASN A 71 -17.16 2.96 19.60
CA ASN A 71 -16.61 2.78 18.26
C ASN A 71 -17.64 2.12 17.31
N LYS A 72 -18.29 1.04 17.75
CA LYS A 72 -19.35 0.37 16.98
C LYS A 72 -20.49 1.34 16.61
N LYS A 73 -20.95 2.12 17.60
CA LYS A 73 -21.98 3.13 17.38
C LYS A 73 -21.53 4.18 16.36
N HIS A 74 -20.32 4.70 16.47
CA HIS A 74 -19.80 5.69 15.51
C HIS A 74 -19.63 5.10 14.11
N PHE A 75 -19.23 3.84 14.00
CA PHE A 75 -19.15 3.14 12.74
C PHE A 75 -20.52 3.07 12.05
N GLU A 76 -21.57 2.69 12.78
CA GLU A 76 -22.93 2.57 12.27
C GLU A 76 -23.57 3.94 11.96
N GLU A 77 -23.34 4.94 12.81
CA GLU A 77 -23.98 6.26 12.69
C GLU A 77 -23.29 7.21 11.70
N TYR A 78 -21.98 7.06 11.48
CA TYR A 78 -21.21 8.00 10.66
C TYR A 78 -20.51 7.37 9.48
N TYR A 79 -19.83 6.23 9.67
CA TYR A 79 -19.03 5.62 8.61
C TYR A 79 -19.91 4.96 7.54
N ILE A 80 -20.83 4.09 7.95
CA ILE A 80 -21.74 3.40 7.02
C ILE A 80 -22.63 4.38 6.23
N PRO A 81 -23.23 5.40 6.85
CA PRO A 81 -23.97 6.43 6.09
C PRO A 81 -23.10 7.22 5.12
N ALA A 82 -21.84 7.52 5.48
CA ALA A 82 -20.90 8.18 4.57
C ALA A 82 -20.62 7.34 3.32
N LEU A 83 -20.36 6.04 3.48
CA LEU A 83 -20.19 5.11 2.35
C LEU A 83 -21.46 4.99 1.49
N LYS A 84 -22.64 4.94 2.10
CA LYS A 84 -23.91 4.93 1.36
C LYS A 84 -24.09 6.20 0.53
N SER A 85 -23.71 7.36 1.07
CA SER A 85 -23.74 8.63 0.35
C SER A 85 -22.77 8.63 -0.83
N ALA A 86 -21.53 8.15 -0.62
CA ALA A 86 -20.52 8.02 -1.67
C ALA A 86 -21.00 7.07 -2.79
N LYS A 87 -21.49 5.88 -2.43
CA LYS A 87 -22.05 4.91 -3.37
C LYS A 87 -23.14 5.54 -4.22
N SER A 88 -24.12 6.18 -3.60
CA SER A 88 -25.25 6.83 -4.31
C SER A 88 -24.78 7.95 -5.24
N ALA A 89 -23.80 8.75 -4.81
CA ALA A 89 -23.23 9.79 -5.66
C ALA A 89 -22.52 9.20 -6.88
N LEU A 90 -21.69 8.18 -6.70
CA LEU A 90 -20.99 7.49 -7.79
C LEU A 90 -21.98 6.83 -8.76
N GLU A 91 -23.02 6.16 -8.26
CA GLU A 91 -24.10 5.58 -9.10
C GLU A 91 -24.77 6.66 -9.97
N SER A 92 -25.04 7.84 -9.40
CA SER A 92 -25.65 8.96 -10.14
C SER A 92 -24.74 9.55 -11.20
N LEU A 93 -23.40 9.50 -10.98
CA LEU A 93 -22.39 10.07 -11.87
C LEU A 93 -21.78 9.05 -12.83
N LYS A 94 -22.01 7.75 -12.62
CA LYS A 94 -21.35 6.66 -13.36
C LYS A 94 -21.36 6.86 -14.89
N LYS A 95 -22.47 7.32 -15.44
CA LYS A 95 -22.63 7.58 -16.87
C LYS A 95 -22.12 8.96 -17.33
N SER A 96 -21.62 9.77 -16.42
CA SER A 96 -21.01 11.07 -16.77
C SER A 96 -19.59 10.91 -17.32
N GLY A 97 -18.92 9.79 -17.03
CA GLY A 97 -17.61 9.46 -17.55
C GLY A 97 -17.67 9.16 -19.04
N LYS A 98 -17.11 10.06 -19.84
CA LYS A 98 -16.99 9.91 -21.29
C LYS A 98 -15.59 9.53 -21.76
N ASN A 99 -14.67 9.40 -20.81
CA ASN A 99 -13.27 9.16 -21.09
C ASN A 99 -12.91 7.72 -20.72
N GLU A 100 -12.90 6.85 -21.72
CA GLU A 100 -12.45 5.45 -21.60
C GLU A 100 -10.94 5.28 -21.86
N GLU A 101 -10.27 6.35 -22.32
CA GLU A 101 -8.85 6.33 -22.69
C GLU A 101 -7.92 6.81 -21.57
N GLY A 102 -8.42 7.03 -20.36
CA GLY A 102 -7.66 7.56 -19.23
C GLY A 102 -7.09 8.94 -19.50
N LEU A 103 -5.84 9.20 -19.12
CA LEU A 103 -5.21 10.51 -19.29
C LEU A 103 -5.08 10.93 -20.77
N CYS A 104 -5.00 9.98 -21.68
CA CYS A 104 -4.91 10.27 -23.13
C CYS A 104 -6.17 10.95 -23.66
N GLY A 105 -7.35 10.60 -23.14
CA GLY A 105 -8.63 11.20 -23.53
C GLY A 105 -8.76 12.68 -23.22
N TYR A 106 -7.94 13.23 -22.33
CA TYR A 106 -7.90 14.66 -22.01
C TYR A 106 -6.96 15.48 -22.94
N GLY A 107 -6.51 14.90 -24.05
CA GLY A 107 -5.74 15.57 -25.07
C GLY A 107 -4.47 16.25 -24.55
N LYS A 108 -4.27 17.54 -24.85
CA LYS A 108 -3.06 18.27 -24.46
C LYS A 108 -2.87 18.39 -22.95
N ILE A 109 -3.96 18.54 -22.19
CA ILE A 109 -3.91 18.66 -20.74
C ILE A 109 -3.48 17.30 -20.12
N GLY A 110 -4.08 16.21 -20.57
CA GLY A 110 -3.70 14.86 -20.13
C GLY A 110 -2.24 14.54 -20.41
N LYS A 111 -1.73 14.86 -21.60
CA LYS A 111 -0.31 14.70 -21.95
C LYS A 111 0.61 15.52 -21.05
N LYS A 112 0.27 16.79 -20.77
CA LYS A 112 1.05 17.64 -19.86
C LYS A 112 1.06 17.09 -18.45
N TYR A 113 -0.08 16.63 -17.97
CA TYR A 113 -0.21 16.02 -16.64
C TYR A 113 0.60 14.72 -16.55
N TYR A 114 0.49 13.84 -17.55
CA TYR A 114 1.28 12.61 -17.61
C TYR A 114 2.79 12.89 -17.60
N SER A 115 3.25 13.90 -18.35
CA SER A 115 4.66 14.30 -18.33
C SER A 115 5.11 14.81 -16.95
N ALA A 116 4.23 15.47 -16.21
CA ALA A 116 4.53 15.90 -14.84
C ALA A 116 4.63 14.69 -13.89
N ILE A 117 3.72 13.71 -14.02
CA ILE A 117 3.78 12.47 -13.26
C ILE A 117 5.07 11.69 -13.55
N VAL A 118 5.46 11.58 -14.83
CA VAL A 118 6.71 10.90 -15.21
C VAL A 118 7.90 11.53 -14.51
N LYS A 119 8.01 12.87 -14.53
CA LYS A 119 9.09 13.58 -13.84
C LYS A 119 9.08 13.33 -12.32
N ASP A 120 7.91 13.39 -11.72
CA ASP A 120 7.73 13.17 -10.29
C ASP A 120 8.17 11.73 -9.89
N LYS A 121 7.63 10.73 -10.57
CA LYS A 121 7.88 9.31 -10.23
C LYS A 121 9.27 8.80 -10.60
N THR A 122 9.90 9.37 -11.61
CA THR A 122 11.24 8.93 -12.03
C THR A 122 12.38 9.83 -11.54
N SER A 123 12.06 10.96 -10.94
CA SER A 123 13.02 12.01 -10.57
C SER A 123 13.93 12.41 -11.77
N SER A 124 13.44 12.21 -12.99
CA SER A 124 14.15 12.42 -14.25
C SER A 124 13.57 13.58 -15.03
N SER A 125 14.39 14.22 -15.84
CA SER A 125 13.95 15.23 -16.81
C SER A 125 13.50 14.64 -18.15
N MET A 126 13.52 13.32 -18.30
CA MET A 126 13.11 12.62 -19.53
C MET A 126 11.66 12.93 -19.90
N THR A 127 11.41 13.09 -21.18
CA THR A 127 10.06 13.05 -21.73
C THR A 127 9.49 11.62 -21.67
N PRO A 128 8.16 11.41 -21.75
CA PRO A 128 7.58 10.07 -21.84
C PRO A 128 8.15 9.23 -22.98
N GLU A 129 8.46 9.83 -24.12
CA GLU A 129 9.03 9.16 -25.29
C GLU A 129 10.49 8.72 -25.05
N GLU A 130 11.28 9.57 -24.41
CA GLU A 130 12.66 9.24 -24.03
C GLU A 130 12.68 8.14 -22.98
N LEU A 131 11.79 8.22 -21.98
CA LEU A 131 11.64 7.18 -20.95
C LEU A 131 11.22 5.85 -21.57
N LYS A 132 10.24 5.85 -22.50
CA LYS A 132 9.83 4.64 -23.22
C LYS A 132 11.00 4.00 -23.96
N SER A 133 11.80 4.81 -24.67
CA SER A 133 12.98 4.34 -25.40
C SER A 133 14.03 3.76 -24.45
N TYR A 134 14.29 4.44 -23.33
CA TYR A 134 15.19 3.97 -22.28
C TYR A 134 14.73 2.62 -21.70
N LEU A 135 13.46 2.52 -21.32
CA LEU A 135 12.90 1.29 -20.75
C LEU A 135 12.89 0.13 -21.76
N THR A 136 12.58 0.39 -23.03
CA THR A 136 12.64 -0.62 -24.10
C THR A 136 14.05 -1.17 -24.25
N ASN A 137 15.06 -0.30 -24.28
CA ASN A 137 16.45 -0.71 -24.36
C ASN A 137 16.91 -1.48 -23.11
N SER A 138 16.50 -1.04 -21.93
CA SER A 138 16.81 -1.71 -20.68
C SER A 138 16.17 -3.09 -20.61
N PHE A 139 14.90 -3.21 -21.02
CA PHE A 139 14.18 -4.50 -21.10
C PHE A 139 14.89 -5.47 -22.05
N THR A 140 15.31 -5.00 -23.21
CA THR A 140 16.07 -5.82 -24.18
C THR A 140 17.39 -6.30 -23.59
N LYS A 141 18.15 -5.43 -22.90
CA LYS A 141 19.41 -5.80 -22.23
C LYS A 141 19.19 -6.86 -21.14
N VAL A 142 18.18 -6.67 -20.30
CA VAL A 142 17.82 -7.62 -19.22
C VAL A 142 17.40 -8.95 -19.85
N GLY A 143 16.56 -8.94 -20.89
CA GLY A 143 16.15 -10.15 -21.61
C GLY A 143 17.33 -10.93 -22.21
N MET A 144 18.31 -10.23 -22.79
CA MET A 144 19.55 -10.84 -23.25
C MET A 144 20.40 -11.43 -22.11
N SER A 145 20.47 -10.74 -20.97
CA SER A 145 21.18 -11.25 -19.79
C SER A 145 20.49 -12.50 -19.24
N MET A 146 19.17 -12.53 -19.18
CA MET A 146 18.40 -13.71 -18.75
C MET A 146 18.62 -14.92 -19.67
N SER A 147 18.79 -14.70 -20.98
CA SER A 147 19.08 -15.80 -21.91
C SER A 147 20.45 -16.48 -21.69
N ASN A 148 21.34 -15.82 -20.93
CA ASN A 148 22.63 -16.37 -20.56
C ASN A 148 22.60 -17.18 -19.24
N VAL A 149 21.46 -17.18 -18.53
CA VAL A 149 21.30 -17.98 -17.30
C VAL A 149 21.18 -19.44 -17.71
N SER A 150 22.02 -20.31 -17.15
CA SER A 150 21.97 -21.72 -17.48
C SER A 150 20.71 -22.39 -16.92
N GLN A 151 20.27 -23.48 -17.56
CA GLN A 151 19.14 -24.27 -17.07
C GLN A 151 19.44 -24.88 -15.69
N ASP A 152 20.72 -25.17 -15.41
CA ASP A 152 21.17 -25.69 -14.12
C ASP A 152 21.00 -24.61 -13.01
N ASP A 153 21.35 -23.37 -13.29
CA ASP A 153 21.16 -22.28 -12.34
C ASP A 153 19.69 -21.97 -12.09
N LEU A 154 18.85 -22.04 -13.14
CA LEU A 154 17.40 -21.90 -13.00
C LEU A 154 16.81 -23.01 -12.12
N SER A 155 17.25 -24.25 -12.33
CA SER A 155 16.82 -25.40 -11.52
C SER A 155 17.24 -25.24 -10.07
N LYS A 156 18.48 -24.85 -9.80
CA LYS A 156 18.99 -24.59 -8.45
C LYS A 156 18.17 -23.50 -7.76
N PHE A 157 17.82 -22.43 -8.47
CA PHE A 157 16.99 -21.37 -7.91
C PHE A 157 15.56 -21.86 -7.62
N GLN A 158 14.97 -22.65 -8.49
CA GLN A 158 13.62 -23.20 -8.30
C GLN A 158 13.57 -24.22 -7.15
N ASP A 159 14.64 -24.99 -6.97
CA ASP A 159 14.75 -25.99 -5.91
C ASP A 159 15.21 -25.40 -4.58
N TYR A 160 15.64 -24.13 -4.58
CA TYR A 160 16.08 -23.48 -3.36
C TYR A 160 14.93 -23.31 -2.36
N LYS A 161 15.09 -23.91 -1.20
CA LYS A 161 14.13 -23.80 -0.08
C LYS A 161 14.86 -23.26 1.12
N PRO A 162 14.62 -21.99 1.45
CA PRO A 162 15.19 -21.41 2.69
C PRO A 162 14.70 -22.20 3.91
N ASP A 163 15.63 -22.52 4.81
CA ASP A 163 15.35 -23.27 6.05
C ASP A 163 15.17 -22.29 7.21
N PHE A 164 14.07 -21.57 7.21
CA PHE A 164 13.64 -20.69 8.31
C PHE A 164 12.33 -21.22 8.88
N LYS A 165 12.14 -21.06 10.19
CA LYS A 165 10.93 -21.53 10.89
C LYS A 165 9.77 -20.55 10.74
N ASP A 166 10.08 -19.25 10.80
CA ASP A 166 9.09 -18.18 10.83
C ASP A 166 9.61 -16.87 10.23
N ALA A 167 8.80 -15.83 10.29
CA ALA A 167 9.10 -14.52 9.77
C ALA A 167 10.22 -13.81 10.54
N ASP A 168 10.32 -14.05 11.84
CA ASP A 168 11.34 -13.40 12.67
C ASP A 168 12.73 -13.93 12.32
N GLU A 169 12.91 -15.26 12.16
CA GLU A 169 14.17 -15.84 11.70
C GLU A 169 14.60 -15.30 10.31
N VAL A 170 13.65 -15.07 9.40
CA VAL A 170 13.93 -14.46 8.10
C VAL A 170 14.46 -13.03 8.27
N LEU A 171 13.78 -12.22 9.07
CA LEU A 171 14.17 -10.82 9.28
C LEU A 171 15.50 -10.69 10.02
N GLU A 172 15.75 -11.53 11.02
CA GLU A 172 17.05 -11.61 11.72
C GLU A 172 18.17 -11.93 10.74
N PHE A 173 18.00 -12.95 9.91
CA PHE A 173 18.98 -13.32 8.89
C PHE A 173 19.25 -12.18 7.91
N LEU A 174 18.20 -11.49 7.43
CA LEU A 174 18.33 -10.38 6.50
C LEU A 174 19.09 -9.19 7.14
N ILE A 175 18.84 -8.90 8.42
CA ILE A 175 19.54 -7.84 9.16
C ILE A 175 21.01 -8.19 9.35
N GLU A 176 21.32 -9.43 9.73
CA GLU A 176 22.70 -9.86 9.97
C GLU A 176 23.57 -9.83 8.71
N ASN A 177 22.98 -10.02 7.55
CA ASN A 177 23.74 -10.09 6.29
C ASN A 177 23.62 -8.82 5.42
N ILE A 178 22.86 -7.81 5.85
CA ILE A 178 22.57 -6.62 5.02
C ILE A 178 23.83 -5.80 4.70
N GLU A 179 24.81 -5.76 5.59
CA GLU A 179 26.02 -4.95 5.44
C GLU A 179 26.98 -5.45 4.34
N GLU A 180 26.73 -6.62 3.78
CA GLU A 180 27.50 -7.11 2.62
C GLU A 180 27.24 -6.22 1.38
N ASP A 181 26.01 -5.72 1.22
CA ASP A 181 25.57 -4.98 0.03
C ASP A 181 25.02 -3.57 0.32
N PHE A 182 24.71 -3.28 1.58
CA PHE A 182 24.03 -2.04 1.98
C PHE A 182 24.71 -1.38 3.19
N PRO A 183 24.56 -0.06 3.39
CA PRO A 183 25.04 0.63 4.59
C PRO A 183 24.42 0.06 5.87
N THR A 184 25.16 0.19 6.98
CA THR A 184 24.69 -0.24 8.32
C THR A 184 23.27 0.25 8.61
N PRO A 185 22.33 -0.64 8.99
CA PRO A 185 20.98 -0.25 9.33
C PRO A 185 20.91 0.70 10.54
N VAL A 186 19.94 1.57 10.53
CA VAL A 186 19.60 2.35 11.72
C VAL A 186 19.05 1.41 12.79
N THR A 187 19.57 1.51 13.99
CA THR A 187 19.06 0.74 15.13
C THR A 187 17.60 1.12 15.42
N THR A 188 16.70 0.18 15.26
CA THR A 188 15.28 0.35 15.50
C THR A 188 14.64 -0.96 15.97
N SER A 189 13.45 -0.88 16.54
CA SER A 189 12.63 -2.08 16.80
C SER A 189 11.57 -2.26 15.72
N TYR A 190 11.16 -3.49 15.51
CA TYR A 190 10.05 -3.85 14.63
C TYR A 190 9.23 -4.99 15.23
N THR A 191 8.02 -5.16 14.73
CA THR A 191 7.20 -6.35 14.94
C THR A 191 6.72 -6.89 13.60
N ALA A 192 6.71 -8.21 13.46
CA ALA A 192 6.15 -8.91 12.32
C ALA A 192 4.85 -9.62 12.78
N ASP A 193 3.71 -8.97 12.55
CA ASP A 193 2.41 -9.45 13.02
C ASP A 193 1.59 -10.03 11.87
N TYR A 194 0.87 -11.11 12.13
CA TYR A 194 -0.08 -11.63 11.16
C TYR A 194 -1.36 -10.77 11.11
N MET A 195 -1.88 -10.61 9.89
CA MET A 195 -3.15 -9.91 9.67
C MET A 195 -4.31 -10.72 10.24
N SER A 196 -5.31 -10.01 10.76
CA SER A 196 -6.62 -10.62 11.09
C SER A 196 -7.39 -10.98 9.81
N ASP A 197 -8.39 -11.87 9.91
CA ASP A 197 -9.22 -12.26 8.77
C ASP A 197 -9.93 -11.05 8.11
N SER A 198 -10.26 -10.02 8.91
CA SER A 198 -10.90 -8.79 8.41
C SER A 198 -9.95 -7.86 7.66
N SER A 199 -8.62 -8.00 7.83
CA SER A 199 -7.60 -7.16 7.20
C SER A 199 -6.88 -7.81 6.03
N LYS A 200 -7.15 -9.08 5.74
CA LYS A 200 -6.56 -9.80 4.62
C LYS A 200 -7.03 -9.26 3.26
N SER A 201 -6.13 -9.33 2.29
CA SER A 201 -6.43 -9.09 0.88
C SER A 201 -5.77 -10.17 0.04
N ASP A 202 -6.48 -10.70 -0.95
CA ASP A 202 -5.99 -11.79 -1.82
C ASP A 202 -4.71 -11.44 -2.59
N ASN A 203 -4.47 -10.14 -2.78
CA ASN A 203 -3.37 -9.63 -3.59
C ASN A 203 -2.19 -9.06 -2.76
N VAL A 204 -2.27 -9.11 -1.43
CA VAL A 204 -1.25 -8.54 -0.55
C VAL A 204 -0.64 -9.63 0.30
N GLY A 205 0.66 -9.91 0.11
CA GLY A 205 1.41 -10.90 0.89
C GLY A 205 1.87 -10.40 2.25
N ALA A 206 2.35 -9.19 2.29
CA ALA A 206 2.68 -8.43 3.49
C ALA A 206 2.69 -6.94 3.16
N TYR A 207 2.80 -6.08 4.16
CA TYR A 207 3.09 -4.67 3.99
C TYR A 207 3.77 -4.08 5.22
N TYR A 208 4.69 -3.16 4.97
CA TYR A 208 5.27 -2.33 6.00
C TYR A 208 4.32 -1.18 6.34
N VAL A 209 4.03 -1.02 7.63
CA VAL A 209 3.28 0.14 8.12
C VAL A 209 4.26 1.27 8.34
N GLN A 210 4.21 2.28 7.46
CA GLN A 210 5.08 3.44 7.57
C GLN A 210 4.96 4.07 8.96
N GLY A 211 6.09 4.15 9.64
CA GLY A 211 6.19 4.73 10.98
C GLY A 211 6.05 6.26 10.98
N ARG A 212 6.18 6.83 12.15
CA ARG A 212 6.21 8.29 12.32
C ARG A 212 7.55 8.83 11.80
N ILE A 213 7.52 9.99 11.17
CA ILE A 213 8.75 10.65 10.66
C ILE A 213 9.61 11.23 11.78
N ASP A 214 9.03 11.49 12.93
CA ASP A 214 9.68 12.06 14.13
C ASP A 214 10.07 10.98 15.16
N ASP A 215 9.66 9.74 14.95
CA ASP A 215 9.97 8.60 15.81
C ASP A 215 10.02 7.31 14.99
N THR A 216 11.22 6.87 14.65
CA THR A 216 11.47 5.63 13.88
C THR A 216 11.73 4.42 14.78
N SER A 217 11.46 4.52 16.07
CA SER A 217 11.71 3.44 17.03
C SER A 217 10.68 2.31 16.94
N ILE A 218 9.50 2.55 16.36
CA ILE A 218 8.41 1.57 16.25
C ILE A 218 8.08 1.34 14.79
N ASN A 219 8.26 0.11 14.33
CA ASN A 219 8.00 -0.32 12.96
C ASN A 219 7.16 -1.59 12.96
N ILE A 220 6.23 -1.71 12.04
CA ILE A 220 5.32 -2.86 11.98
C ILE A 220 5.30 -3.39 10.55
N ILE A 221 5.52 -4.70 10.41
CA ILE A 221 5.27 -5.44 9.18
C ILE A 221 4.03 -6.30 9.42
N LYS A 222 3.04 -6.15 8.55
CA LYS A 222 1.82 -6.98 8.58
C LYS A 222 1.91 -8.07 7.53
N ILE A 223 1.76 -9.33 7.93
CA ILE A 223 1.91 -10.52 7.10
C ILE A 223 0.55 -11.14 6.87
N ASN A 224 0.20 -11.41 5.63
CA ASN A 224 -0.98 -12.17 5.29
C ASN A 224 -0.73 -13.67 5.55
N PRO A 225 -1.44 -14.30 6.51
CA PRO A 225 -1.21 -15.70 6.85
C PRO A 225 -1.48 -16.65 5.67
N ASP A 226 -2.41 -16.31 4.78
CA ASP A 226 -2.71 -17.14 3.61
C ASP A 226 -1.57 -17.11 2.58
N PHE A 227 -0.81 -16.01 2.58
CA PHE A 227 0.38 -15.89 1.75
C PHE A 227 1.59 -16.61 2.37
N ALA A 228 1.75 -16.54 3.68
CA ALA A 228 2.77 -17.28 4.41
C ALA A 228 2.69 -18.79 4.17
N ASN A 229 1.47 -19.32 4.02
CA ASN A 229 1.22 -20.72 3.71
C ASN A 229 1.65 -21.16 2.29
N LYS A 230 2.00 -20.22 1.39
CA LYS A 230 2.50 -20.52 0.04
C LYS A 230 3.96 -21.00 0.00
N GLY A 231 4.68 -20.85 1.08
CA GLY A 231 6.02 -21.37 1.27
C GLY A 231 7.07 -20.34 1.69
N MET A 232 8.14 -20.83 2.30
CA MET A 232 9.18 -20.03 2.92
C MET A 232 9.96 -19.15 1.90
N THR A 233 10.18 -19.61 0.68
CA THR A 233 10.84 -18.80 -0.37
C THR A 233 10.04 -17.52 -0.67
N GLN A 234 8.72 -17.63 -0.71
CA GLN A 234 7.85 -16.50 -0.97
C GLN A 234 7.78 -15.55 0.23
N MET A 235 7.77 -16.10 1.44
CA MET A 235 7.87 -15.32 2.67
C MET A 235 9.19 -14.56 2.74
N TYR A 236 10.32 -15.22 2.47
CA TYR A 236 11.64 -14.61 2.44
C TYR A 236 11.71 -13.40 1.50
N THR A 237 11.29 -13.57 0.25
CA THR A 237 11.33 -12.48 -0.74
C THR A 237 10.40 -11.32 -0.37
N THR A 238 9.24 -11.62 0.20
CA THR A 238 8.29 -10.60 0.66
C THR A 238 8.81 -9.85 1.87
N LEU A 239 9.38 -10.54 2.87
CA LEU A 239 9.97 -9.90 4.04
C LEU A 239 11.24 -9.11 3.71
N ALA A 240 12.01 -9.54 2.71
CA ALA A 240 13.10 -8.73 2.17
C ALA A 240 12.59 -7.42 1.57
N HIS A 241 11.43 -7.45 0.89
CA HIS A 241 10.80 -6.26 0.31
C HIS A 241 10.19 -5.34 1.37
N GLU A 242 9.50 -5.87 2.38
CA GLU A 242 8.83 -5.06 3.40
C GLU A 242 9.76 -4.64 4.55
N GLY A 243 10.77 -5.47 4.85
CA GLY A 243 11.70 -5.29 5.97
C GLY A 243 13.08 -4.80 5.52
N TYR A 244 14.02 -5.74 5.36
CA TYR A 244 15.42 -5.50 5.07
C TYR A 244 15.88 -6.29 3.83
N PRO A 245 16.44 -5.61 2.80
CA PRO A 245 16.78 -4.18 2.69
C PRO A 245 15.62 -3.30 2.14
N GLY A 246 14.39 -3.70 2.30
CA GLY A 246 13.22 -3.09 1.69
C GLY A 246 12.70 -1.82 2.39
N HIS A 247 11.36 -1.71 2.48
CA HIS A 247 10.67 -0.49 2.93
C HIS A 247 11.07 -0.01 4.32
N LEU A 248 11.14 -0.90 5.31
CA LEU A 248 11.52 -0.53 6.68
C LEU A 248 12.93 0.06 6.72
N TYR A 249 13.90 -0.61 6.09
CA TYR A 249 15.27 -0.13 6.01
C TYR A 249 15.35 1.22 5.30
N GLN A 250 14.74 1.36 4.13
CA GLN A 250 14.73 2.59 3.36
C GLN A 250 14.11 3.75 4.15
N PHE A 251 12.98 3.52 4.80
CA PHE A 251 12.28 4.53 5.58
C PHE A 251 13.10 5.00 6.78
N THR A 252 13.63 4.08 7.57
CA THR A 252 14.43 4.42 8.76
C THR A 252 15.73 5.12 8.39
N ALA A 253 16.44 4.65 7.36
CA ALA A 253 17.65 5.28 6.85
C ALA A 253 17.38 6.69 6.31
N SER A 254 16.30 6.87 5.55
CA SER A 254 15.92 8.17 5.01
C SER A 254 15.55 9.16 6.11
N ASN A 255 14.83 8.71 7.15
CA ASN A 255 14.45 9.58 8.27
C ASN A 255 15.63 9.94 9.18
N ALA A 256 16.59 9.05 9.35
CA ALA A 256 17.80 9.33 10.12
C ALA A 256 18.74 10.29 9.40
N ASN A 257 18.68 10.37 8.08
CA ASN A 257 19.52 11.26 7.30
C ASN A 257 19.11 12.73 7.47
N LYS A 258 20.00 13.53 8.07
CA LYS A 258 19.78 14.96 8.35
C LYS A 258 19.85 15.84 7.10
N ASP A 259 20.45 15.35 6.03
CA ASP A 259 20.59 16.08 4.77
C ASP A 259 19.32 16.00 3.91
N ILE A 260 18.40 15.09 4.24
CA ILE A 260 17.10 14.99 3.58
C ILE A 260 16.13 16.00 4.20
N PRO A 261 15.58 16.97 3.44
CA PRO A 261 14.59 17.90 3.94
C PRO A 261 13.33 17.20 4.45
N ASN A 262 12.73 17.71 5.54
CA ASN A 262 11.56 17.09 6.17
C ASN A 262 10.39 16.89 5.18
N VAL A 263 10.20 17.81 4.23
CA VAL A 263 9.15 17.67 3.21
C VAL A 263 9.33 16.40 2.37
N ARG A 264 10.56 15.98 2.13
CA ARG A 264 10.85 14.74 1.39
C ARG A 264 10.56 13.48 2.22
N LYS A 265 10.68 13.56 3.54
CA LYS A 265 10.38 12.46 4.46
C LYS A 265 8.87 12.19 4.60
N ILE A 266 8.05 13.21 4.33
CA ILE A 266 6.58 13.11 4.39
C ILE A 266 6.01 12.53 3.09
N LEU A 267 6.67 12.75 1.96
CA LEU A 267 6.21 12.27 0.66
C LEU A 267 6.53 10.78 0.53
N SER A 268 5.50 9.96 0.39
CA SER A 268 5.65 8.56 0.00
C SER A 268 6.17 8.45 -1.43
N PHE A 269 7.06 7.53 -1.67
CA PHE A 269 7.63 7.25 -2.99
C PHE A 269 6.73 6.35 -3.82
#